data_d39990167d28d523eaa3910412aa267d
#
_entry.id   d39990167d28d523eaa3910412aa267d
#
_cell.length_a   1.000
_cell.length_b   1.000
_cell.length_c   1.000
_cell.angle_alpha   90.00
_cell.angle_beta   90.00
_cell.angle_gamma   90.00
#
_symmetry.space_group_name_H-M   'P 1'
#
loop_
_entity.id
_entity.type
_entity.pdbx_description
1 polymer ?
#
loop_
_entity_poly.entity_id
_entity_poly.type
_entity_poly.pdbx_seq_one_letter_code
_entity_poly.pdbx_strand_id
1 'polypeptide(L)'
;MRNTLIKLIFASLAGIAAATTPLAHAQAQAQAQARPAAGNIEFKNVAEVEIETKTADGKVEKKRVPVQKAIPGTVVFYTSTFKNTGSKAAGNINVTNPVPANTTLVAASAYGEGMDITYSADGGKTWAAADKVKVKGNDGKERPAAVGEFTHVKWSLRGELAAGKQAEAGFRVVIN
;
A
#
# COMPACT_ATOMS: atom_id res chain seq x y z
N MET A 1 7.40 -71.43 -16.61
CA MET A 1 6.92 -71.62 -15.28
C MET A 1 6.25 -70.32 -14.90
N ARG A 2 5.03 -70.38 -14.47
CA ARG A 2 4.00 -69.32 -14.72
C ARG A 2 4.00 -68.25 -13.60
N ASN A 3 4.21 -66.97 -13.98
CA ASN A 3 4.06 -65.84 -13.08
C ASN A 3 2.59 -65.39 -13.08
N THR A 4 2.00 -65.45 -11.91
CA THR A 4 0.64 -64.97 -11.70
C THR A 4 0.70 -63.52 -11.21
N LEU A 5 0.19 -62.56 -12.02
CA LEU A 5 0.02 -61.16 -11.64
C LEU A 5 -1.21 -61.03 -10.76
N ILE A 6 -1.05 -60.57 -9.56
CA ILE A 6 -2.12 -60.12 -8.66
C ILE A 6 -2.37 -58.63 -8.91
N LYS A 7 -3.55 -58.31 -9.48
CA LYS A 7 -4.04 -56.92 -9.58
C LYS A 7 -4.70 -56.53 -8.27
N LEU A 8 -4.11 -55.59 -7.56
CA LEU A 8 -4.76 -54.92 -6.44
C LEU A 8 -5.58 -53.72 -6.99
N ILE A 9 -6.89 -53.78 -6.79
CA ILE A 9 -7.82 -52.71 -7.08
C ILE A 9 -7.88 -51.84 -5.80
N PHE A 10 -7.34 -50.61 -5.84
CA PHE A 10 -7.58 -49.61 -4.81
C PHE A 10 -8.84 -48.84 -5.15
N ALA A 11 -9.88 -49.05 -4.36
CA ALA A 11 -11.06 -48.23 -4.35
C ALA A 11 -10.73 -46.87 -3.71
N SER A 12 -10.75 -45.79 -4.48
CA SER A 12 -10.60 -44.43 -3.98
C SER A 12 -11.91 -43.95 -3.38
N LEU A 13 -11.94 -43.82 -2.07
CA LEU A 13 -13.01 -43.15 -1.33
C LEU A 13 -12.83 -41.64 -1.50
N ALA A 14 -13.72 -41.01 -2.29
CA ALA A 14 -13.73 -39.57 -2.44
C ALA A 14 -14.31 -38.92 -1.17
N GLY A 15 -13.43 -38.48 -0.28
CA GLY A 15 -13.78 -37.61 0.82
C GLY A 15 -14.02 -36.20 0.34
N ILE A 16 -15.27 -35.71 0.41
CA ILE A 16 -15.61 -34.30 0.20
C ILE A 16 -15.07 -33.54 1.42
N ALA A 17 -13.88 -32.99 1.30
CA ALA A 17 -13.37 -32.00 2.24
C ALA A 17 -14.08 -30.68 1.96
N ALA A 18 -15.03 -30.29 2.82
CA ALA A 18 -15.55 -28.94 2.87
C ALA A 18 -14.39 -28.00 3.17
N ALA A 19 -13.89 -27.31 2.14
CA ALA A 19 -12.92 -26.25 2.30
C ALA A 19 -13.62 -25.07 2.98
N THR A 20 -13.53 -25.00 4.30
CA THR A 20 -13.73 -23.75 5.03
C THR A 20 -12.56 -22.86 4.67
N THR A 21 -12.79 -21.98 3.70
CA THR A 21 -11.85 -20.89 3.42
C THR A 21 -11.80 -20.02 4.68
N PRO A 22 -10.66 -19.94 5.39
CA PRO A 22 -10.50 -18.90 6.38
C PRO A 22 -10.60 -17.60 5.60
N LEU A 23 -11.50 -16.71 6.01
CA LEU A 23 -11.49 -15.30 5.62
C LEU A 23 -10.10 -14.78 5.99
N ALA A 24 -9.20 -14.90 5.00
CA ALA A 24 -7.83 -14.48 5.13
C ALA A 24 -7.87 -13.02 5.54
N HIS A 25 -7.23 -12.77 6.64
CA HIS A 25 -6.84 -11.47 7.13
C HIS A 25 -6.22 -10.73 5.96
N ALA A 26 -6.97 -9.81 5.36
CA ALA A 26 -6.43 -8.84 4.44
C ALA A 26 -5.54 -7.89 5.27
N GLN A 27 -4.43 -8.41 5.72
CA GLN A 27 -3.30 -7.58 6.08
C GLN A 27 -2.81 -7.03 4.76
N ALA A 28 -3.33 -5.86 4.41
CA ALA A 28 -2.81 -5.05 3.34
C ALA A 28 -1.38 -4.65 3.72
N GLN A 29 -0.42 -5.52 3.46
CA GLN A 29 0.98 -5.17 3.45
C GLN A 29 1.20 -4.34 2.19
N ALA A 30 0.93 -3.05 2.29
CA ALA A 30 1.46 -2.09 1.34
C ALA A 30 2.98 -2.10 1.53
N GLN A 31 3.66 -2.93 0.77
CA GLN A 31 5.12 -2.92 0.72
C GLN A 31 5.54 -1.70 -0.11
N ALA A 32 5.89 -0.63 0.58
CA ALA A 32 6.57 0.49 -0.05
C ALA A 32 7.92 0.01 -0.57
N GLN A 33 8.15 0.16 -1.85
CA GLN A 33 9.46 -0.06 -2.45
C GLN A 33 10.21 1.26 -2.46
N ALA A 34 11.04 1.48 -1.42
CA ALA A 34 12.05 2.52 -1.46
C ALA A 34 13.24 2.01 -2.29
N ARG A 35 13.58 2.71 -3.38
CA ARG A 35 14.86 2.51 -4.03
C ARG A 35 15.90 3.31 -3.23
N PRO A 36 16.90 2.67 -2.58
CA PRO A 36 17.90 3.41 -1.84
C PRO A 36 18.69 4.29 -2.80
N ALA A 37 18.67 5.59 -2.58
CA ALA A 37 19.75 6.45 -3.02
C ALA A 37 21.03 6.00 -2.31
N ALA A 38 22.21 6.24 -2.90
CA ALA A 38 23.50 5.91 -2.31
C ALA A 38 23.68 6.60 -0.97
N GLY A 39 23.19 5.96 0.11
CA GLY A 39 23.18 6.46 1.48
C GLY A 39 22.40 5.50 2.38
N ASN A 40 22.69 5.48 3.67
CA ASN A 40 21.97 4.67 4.64
C ASN A 40 20.60 5.32 4.95
N ILE A 41 19.57 5.03 4.14
CA ILE A 41 18.21 5.47 4.41
C ILE A 41 17.48 4.36 5.17
N GLU A 42 17.15 4.63 6.42
CA GLU A 42 16.21 3.81 7.19
C GLU A 42 14.78 4.16 6.77
N PHE A 43 13.98 3.14 6.51
CA PHE A 43 12.62 3.27 6.02
C PHE A 43 11.64 2.56 6.94
N LYS A 44 10.56 3.25 7.33
CA LYS A 44 9.48 2.70 8.16
C LYS A 44 8.13 3.04 7.55
N ASN A 45 7.28 2.02 7.43
CA ASN A 45 5.88 2.17 7.04
C ASN A 45 4.96 1.84 8.21
N VAL A 46 3.90 2.61 8.35
CA VAL A 46 2.81 2.34 9.28
C VAL A 46 1.46 2.47 8.58
N ALA A 47 0.52 1.63 8.99
CA ALA A 47 -0.89 1.73 8.62
C ALA A 47 -1.70 1.93 9.89
N GLU A 48 -2.47 3.01 9.95
CA GLU A 48 -3.20 3.44 11.15
C GLU A 48 -4.64 3.79 10.81
N VAL A 49 -5.50 3.67 11.81
CA VAL A 49 -6.87 4.19 11.78
C VAL A 49 -7.02 5.25 12.85
N GLU A 50 -7.91 6.20 12.61
CA GLU A 50 -8.28 7.22 13.58
C GLU A 50 -9.43 6.70 14.43
N ILE A 51 -9.25 6.73 15.73
CA ILE A 51 -10.29 6.42 16.73
C ILE A 51 -10.58 7.66 17.57
N GLU A 52 -11.82 7.79 18.01
CA GLU A 52 -12.21 8.80 18.99
C GLU A 52 -12.06 8.24 20.40
N THR A 53 -11.35 8.96 21.24
CA THR A 53 -11.18 8.63 22.66
C THR A 53 -11.72 9.79 23.51
N LYS A 54 -12.35 9.47 24.63
CA LYS A 54 -12.74 10.48 25.63
C LYS A 54 -11.60 10.66 26.62
N THR A 55 -11.19 11.88 26.83
CA THR A 55 -10.23 12.27 27.87
C THR A 55 -10.90 12.30 29.23
N ALA A 56 -10.13 12.36 30.32
CA ALA A 56 -10.65 12.38 31.69
C ALA A 56 -11.57 13.58 31.98
N ASP A 57 -11.40 14.69 31.28
CA ASP A 57 -12.25 15.90 31.32
C ASP A 57 -13.46 15.85 30.36
N GLY A 58 -13.71 14.68 29.74
CA GLY A 58 -14.88 14.44 28.90
C GLY A 58 -14.78 14.96 27.46
N LYS A 59 -13.65 15.52 27.06
CA LYS A 59 -13.41 15.96 25.67
C LYS A 59 -13.18 14.77 24.75
N VAL A 60 -13.62 14.88 23.52
CA VAL A 60 -13.34 13.89 22.47
C VAL A 60 -12.05 14.26 21.76
N GLU A 61 -11.09 13.38 21.78
CA GLU A 61 -9.83 13.49 21.04
C GLU A 61 -9.72 12.40 19.98
N LYS A 62 -9.20 12.77 18.82
CA LYS A 62 -8.89 11.83 17.75
C LYS A 62 -7.46 11.34 17.88
N LYS A 63 -7.29 10.03 17.91
CA LYS A 63 -5.99 9.38 18.04
C LYS A 63 -5.80 8.36 16.92
N ARG A 64 -4.62 8.34 16.30
CA ARG A 64 -4.24 7.28 15.37
C ARG A 64 -3.67 6.09 16.14
N VAL A 65 -4.12 4.91 15.76
CA VAL A 65 -3.66 3.64 16.31
C VAL A 65 -3.37 2.67 15.16
N PRO A 66 -2.43 1.72 15.33
CA PRO A 66 -2.17 0.72 14.31
C PRO A 66 -3.45 -0.04 13.94
N VAL A 67 -3.60 -0.27 12.63
CA VAL A 67 -4.75 -1.04 12.12
C VAL A 67 -4.67 -2.48 12.61
N GLN A 68 -5.65 -2.92 13.40
CA GLN A 68 -5.80 -4.32 13.82
C GLN A 68 -6.93 -5.00 13.06
N LYS A 69 -8.02 -4.27 12.83
CA LYS A 69 -9.20 -4.73 12.10
C LYS A 69 -9.76 -3.54 11.33
N ALA A 70 -10.04 -3.75 10.06
CA ALA A 70 -10.67 -2.76 9.20
C ALA A 70 -11.92 -3.39 8.57
N ILE A 71 -13.00 -2.62 8.52
CA ILE A 71 -14.27 -2.99 7.88
C ILE A 71 -14.53 -2.04 6.71
N PRO A 72 -15.38 -2.40 5.74
CA PRO A 72 -15.77 -1.50 4.67
C PRO A 72 -16.16 -0.11 5.18
N GLY A 73 -15.70 0.93 4.49
CA GLY A 73 -15.86 2.33 4.89
C GLY A 73 -14.79 2.87 5.84
N THR A 74 -13.93 2.01 6.42
CA THR A 74 -12.83 2.47 7.29
C THR A 74 -11.81 3.26 6.49
N VAL A 75 -11.42 4.44 6.99
CA VAL A 75 -10.29 5.22 6.45
C VAL A 75 -9.00 4.76 7.11
N VAL A 76 -8.04 4.31 6.29
CA VAL A 76 -6.72 3.91 6.73
C VAL A 76 -5.68 4.95 6.28
N PHE A 77 -4.81 5.34 7.19
CA PHE A 77 -3.70 6.27 6.98
C PHE A 77 -2.42 5.46 6.77
N TYR A 78 -1.80 5.60 5.62
CA TYR A 78 -0.48 5.04 5.32
C TYR A 78 0.55 6.13 5.42
N THR A 79 1.54 5.93 6.29
CA THR A 79 2.63 6.85 6.51
C THR A 79 3.96 6.15 6.29
N SER A 80 4.81 6.74 5.46
CA SER A 80 6.17 6.31 5.17
C SER A 80 7.13 7.34 5.76
N THR A 81 7.90 6.95 6.75
CA THR A 81 8.98 7.75 7.32
C THR A 81 10.32 7.23 6.79
N PHE A 82 11.18 8.11 6.34
CA PHE A 82 12.53 7.77 5.92
C PHE A 82 13.55 8.72 6.55
N LYS A 83 14.59 8.13 7.14
CA LYS A 83 15.63 8.84 7.88
C LYS A 83 16.98 8.58 7.24
N ASN A 84 17.73 9.64 7.00
CA ASN A 84 19.13 9.50 6.59
C ASN A 84 20.00 9.19 7.82
N THR A 85 20.39 7.94 7.97
CA THR A 85 21.28 7.47 9.04
C THR A 85 22.77 7.54 8.65
N GLY A 86 23.07 7.96 7.42
CA GLY A 86 24.42 8.19 6.94
C GLY A 86 25.04 9.48 7.46
N SER A 87 26.32 9.68 7.18
CA SER A 87 27.09 10.86 7.54
C SER A 87 27.08 11.98 6.50
N LYS A 88 26.48 11.74 5.32
CA LYS A 88 26.37 12.70 4.22
C LYS A 88 24.91 12.89 3.82
N ALA A 89 24.61 14.03 3.19
CA ALA A 89 23.30 14.25 2.60
C ALA A 89 22.99 13.20 1.50
N ALA A 90 21.74 12.79 1.40
CA ALA A 90 21.26 11.81 0.45
C ALA A 90 20.23 12.45 -0.49
N GLY A 91 20.51 12.41 -1.78
CA GLY A 91 19.63 12.90 -2.84
C GLY A 91 18.89 11.79 -3.57
N ASN A 92 18.05 12.18 -4.55
CA ASN A 92 17.29 11.25 -5.41
C ASN A 92 16.43 10.23 -4.64
N ILE A 93 15.91 10.64 -3.47
CA ILE A 93 15.04 9.78 -2.66
C ILE A 93 13.66 9.73 -3.33
N ASN A 94 13.27 8.51 -3.71
CA ASN A 94 11.95 8.22 -4.25
C ASN A 94 11.27 7.15 -3.40
N VAL A 95 10.04 7.42 -3.00
CA VAL A 95 9.18 6.49 -2.26
C VAL A 95 7.98 6.16 -3.13
N THR A 96 7.67 4.88 -3.29
CA THR A 96 6.52 4.43 -4.07
C THR A 96 5.70 3.47 -3.23
N ASN A 97 4.42 3.76 -3.07
CA ASN A 97 3.48 2.90 -2.36
C ASN A 97 2.36 2.46 -3.30
N PRO A 98 2.03 1.17 -3.35
CA PRO A 98 0.82 0.71 -4.00
C PRO A 98 -0.42 1.18 -3.22
N VAL A 99 -1.50 1.47 -3.92
CA VAL A 99 -2.84 1.54 -3.32
C VAL A 99 -3.26 0.09 -3.05
N PRO A 100 -3.55 -0.30 -1.79
CA PRO A 100 -3.85 -1.68 -1.47
C PRO A 100 -5.09 -2.20 -2.20
N ALA A 101 -5.10 -3.50 -2.50
CA ALA A 101 -6.27 -4.16 -3.08
C ALA A 101 -7.51 -3.98 -2.18
N ASN A 102 -8.69 -3.90 -2.79
CA ASN A 102 -9.96 -3.67 -2.09
C ASN A 102 -10.00 -2.34 -1.29
N THR A 103 -9.24 -1.34 -1.76
CA THR A 103 -9.31 0.02 -1.21
C THR A 103 -9.41 1.05 -2.33
N THR A 104 -9.88 2.22 -1.98
CA THR A 104 -9.92 3.38 -2.88
C THR A 104 -9.11 4.51 -2.27
N LEU A 105 -8.19 5.11 -3.05
CA LEU A 105 -7.44 6.29 -2.63
C LEU A 105 -8.40 7.43 -2.30
N VAL A 106 -8.21 8.09 -1.16
CA VAL A 106 -8.94 9.32 -0.83
C VAL A 106 -8.35 10.47 -1.66
N ALA A 107 -9.20 11.16 -2.39
CA ALA A 107 -8.79 12.28 -3.24
C ALA A 107 -7.98 13.32 -2.44
N ALA A 108 -6.92 13.85 -3.04
CA ALA A 108 -6.06 14.88 -2.45
C ALA A 108 -5.49 14.53 -1.05
N SER A 109 -5.44 13.25 -0.69
CA SER A 109 -4.93 12.82 0.61
C SER A 109 -3.43 12.55 0.66
N ALA A 110 -2.78 12.44 -0.48
CA ALA A 110 -1.32 12.25 -0.53
C ALA A 110 -0.61 13.54 -0.12
N TYR A 111 0.37 13.39 0.76
CA TYR A 111 1.19 14.48 1.28
C TYR A 111 2.65 14.09 1.40
N GLY A 112 3.53 15.07 1.42
CA GLY A 112 4.97 14.95 1.61
C GLY A 112 5.61 16.30 1.44
N GLU A 113 6.13 16.87 2.52
CA GLU A 113 6.76 18.18 2.49
C GLU A 113 8.02 18.16 1.63
N GLY A 114 8.16 19.14 0.74
CA GLY A 114 9.30 19.22 -0.17
C GLY A 114 9.37 18.12 -1.23
N MET A 115 8.25 17.45 -1.54
CA MET A 115 8.21 16.34 -2.49
C MET A 115 7.30 16.62 -3.69
N ASP A 116 7.67 16.10 -4.83
CA ASP A 116 6.80 15.98 -5.98
C ASP A 116 5.99 14.70 -5.86
N ILE A 117 4.66 14.81 -5.99
CA ILE A 117 3.74 13.68 -5.84
C ILE A 117 3.18 13.34 -7.23
N THR A 118 3.35 12.08 -7.63
CA THR A 118 2.82 11.57 -8.89
C THR A 118 2.06 10.26 -8.66
N TYR A 119 1.17 9.95 -9.59
CA TYR A 119 0.25 8.82 -9.51
C TYR A 119 0.39 7.93 -10.74
N SER A 120 0.05 6.68 -10.58
CA SER A 120 -0.02 5.70 -11.65
C SER A 120 -1.36 4.97 -11.60
N ALA A 121 -1.91 4.64 -12.76
CA ALA A 121 -3.11 3.81 -12.93
C ALA A 121 -2.80 2.48 -13.65
N ASP A 122 -1.51 2.18 -13.93
CA ASP A 122 -1.07 1.06 -14.76
C ASP A 122 -0.03 0.16 -14.05
N GLY A 123 -0.10 0.11 -12.71
CA GLY A 123 0.80 -0.71 -11.92
C GLY A 123 2.19 -0.11 -11.73
N GLY A 124 2.33 1.22 -11.83
CA GLY A 124 3.62 1.90 -11.64
C GLY A 124 4.47 1.98 -12.90
N LYS A 125 3.91 1.73 -14.07
CA LYS A 125 4.64 1.82 -15.36
C LYS A 125 4.76 3.25 -15.83
N THR A 126 3.69 4.04 -15.75
CA THR A 126 3.68 5.46 -16.09
C THR A 126 3.28 6.31 -14.89
N TRP A 127 3.77 7.56 -14.84
CA TRP A 127 3.59 8.46 -13.72
C TRP A 127 3.24 9.86 -14.21
N ALA A 128 2.22 10.47 -13.59
CA ALA A 128 1.81 11.84 -13.88
C ALA A 128 1.20 12.51 -12.64
N ALA A 129 1.01 13.83 -12.69
CA ALA A 129 0.17 14.53 -11.73
C ALA A 129 -1.26 13.98 -11.77
N ALA A 130 -2.00 14.06 -10.66
CA ALA A 130 -3.31 13.40 -10.52
C ALA A 130 -4.30 13.74 -11.62
N ASP A 131 -4.32 15.00 -12.08
CA ASP A 131 -5.16 15.52 -13.15
C ASP A 131 -4.73 15.10 -14.56
N LYS A 132 -3.54 14.51 -14.68
CA LYS A 132 -2.92 14.13 -15.97
C LYS A 132 -2.75 12.63 -16.16
N VAL A 133 -3.08 11.83 -15.16
CA VAL A 133 -3.09 10.37 -15.30
C VAL A 133 -4.19 9.98 -16.26
N LYS A 134 -3.87 9.15 -17.25
CA LYS A 134 -4.82 8.68 -18.26
C LYS A 134 -4.98 7.18 -18.21
N VAL A 135 -6.16 6.73 -18.54
CA VAL A 135 -6.51 5.32 -18.73
C VAL A 135 -7.25 5.14 -20.06
N LYS A 136 -7.23 3.93 -20.60
CA LYS A 136 -8.05 3.59 -21.75
C LYS A 136 -9.47 3.25 -21.29
N GLY A 137 -10.47 3.91 -21.90
CA GLY A 137 -11.87 3.55 -21.73
C GLY A 137 -12.23 2.26 -22.46
N ASN A 138 -13.44 1.77 -22.25
CA ASN A 138 -13.95 0.56 -22.94
C ASN A 138 -14.03 0.74 -24.46
N ASP A 139 -14.09 1.97 -24.94
CA ASP A 139 -14.06 2.35 -26.36
C ASP A 139 -12.63 2.44 -26.93
N GLY A 140 -11.61 2.12 -26.13
CA GLY A 140 -10.20 2.18 -26.48
C GLY A 140 -9.60 3.59 -26.47
N LYS A 141 -10.40 4.64 -26.24
CA LYS A 141 -9.91 6.02 -26.18
C LYS A 141 -9.32 6.36 -24.81
N GLU A 142 -8.35 7.24 -24.81
CA GLU A 142 -7.80 7.77 -23.56
C GLU A 142 -8.77 8.73 -22.89
N ARG A 143 -8.89 8.60 -21.57
CA ARG A 143 -9.61 9.52 -20.71
C ARG A 143 -8.82 9.78 -19.41
N PRO A 144 -9.08 10.88 -18.69
CA PRO A 144 -8.54 11.04 -17.34
C PRO A 144 -8.92 9.85 -16.45
N ALA A 145 -7.97 9.41 -15.63
CA ALA A 145 -8.23 8.39 -14.62
C ALA A 145 -9.07 8.95 -13.48
N ALA A 146 -10.06 8.20 -13.02
CA ALA A 146 -10.73 8.49 -11.76
C ALA A 146 -9.80 8.12 -10.59
N VAL A 147 -10.02 8.75 -9.42
CA VAL A 147 -9.17 8.52 -8.22
C VAL A 147 -9.15 7.04 -7.81
N GLY A 148 -10.28 6.33 -7.97
CA GLY A 148 -10.39 4.90 -7.69
C GLY A 148 -9.61 3.99 -8.65
N GLU A 149 -9.08 4.53 -9.73
CA GLU A 149 -8.27 3.78 -10.71
C GLU A 149 -6.76 3.94 -10.44
N PHE A 150 -6.37 4.78 -9.48
CA PHE A 150 -4.97 4.89 -9.11
C PHE A 150 -4.50 3.63 -8.40
N THR A 151 -3.43 3.07 -8.90
CA THR A 151 -2.80 1.84 -8.38
C THR A 151 -1.59 2.13 -7.51
N HIS A 152 -0.93 3.27 -7.71
CA HIS A 152 0.29 3.65 -6.98
C HIS A 152 0.38 5.16 -6.79
N VAL A 153 1.05 5.55 -5.72
CA VAL A 153 1.49 6.93 -5.45
C VAL A 153 3.01 6.93 -5.31
N LYS A 154 3.67 7.92 -5.90
CA LYS A 154 5.11 8.11 -5.80
C LYS A 154 5.43 9.51 -5.32
N TRP A 155 6.34 9.59 -4.38
CA TRP A 155 6.94 10.81 -3.86
C TRP A 155 8.40 10.87 -4.27
N SER A 156 8.81 12.01 -4.81
CA SER A 156 10.20 12.29 -5.18
C SER A 156 10.67 13.49 -4.36
N LEU A 157 11.61 13.30 -3.46
CA LEU A 157 12.13 14.39 -2.62
C LEU A 157 12.89 15.37 -3.53
N ARG A 158 12.51 16.65 -3.44
CA ARG A 158 13.24 17.74 -4.10
C ARG A 158 14.49 18.07 -3.29
N GLY A 159 15.65 17.95 -3.92
CA GLY A 159 16.94 18.20 -3.26
C GLY A 159 17.44 17.00 -2.46
N GLU A 160 18.01 17.25 -1.29
CA GLU A 160 18.71 16.26 -0.48
C GLU A 160 18.19 16.21 0.96
N LEU A 161 18.20 15.01 1.54
CA LEU A 161 17.94 14.79 2.96
C LEU A 161 19.26 14.81 3.70
N ALA A 162 19.50 15.84 4.52
CA ALA A 162 20.74 15.98 5.28
C ALA A 162 20.96 14.80 6.25
N ALA A 163 22.21 14.55 6.62
CA ALA A 163 22.59 13.53 7.59
C ALA A 163 21.79 13.68 8.90
N GLY A 164 21.27 12.58 9.42
CA GLY A 164 20.46 12.53 10.64
C GLY A 164 19.04 13.08 10.51
N LYS A 165 18.65 13.67 9.39
CA LYS A 165 17.30 14.17 9.16
C LYS A 165 16.36 13.08 8.70
N GLN A 166 15.06 13.30 8.95
CA GLN A 166 13.99 12.45 8.43
C GLN A 166 12.96 13.29 7.68
N ALA A 167 12.23 12.63 6.81
CA ALA A 167 11.07 13.16 6.11
C ALA A 167 9.95 12.13 6.12
N GLU A 168 8.74 12.60 5.84
CA GLU A 168 7.53 11.80 5.90
C GLU A 168 6.69 12.03 4.64
N ALA A 169 6.12 10.95 4.15
CA ALA A 169 5.15 10.95 3.05
C ALA A 169 3.98 10.03 3.43
N GLY A 170 2.80 10.33 2.95
CA GLY A 170 1.66 9.48 3.27
C GLY A 170 0.45 9.74 2.39
N PHE A 171 -0.56 8.90 2.53
CA PHE A 171 -1.85 9.00 1.86
C PHE A 171 -2.91 8.26 2.67
N ARG A 172 -4.16 8.45 2.29
CA ARG A 172 -5.31 7.77 2.90
C ARG A 172 -6.05 6.94 1.87
N VAL A 173 -6.60 5.82 2.33
CA VAL A 173 -7.52 5.00 1.54
C VAL A 173 -8.78 4.71 2.33
N VAL A 174 -9.86 4.40 1.61
CA VAL A 174 -11.09 3.83 2.18
C VAL A 174 -11.10 2.35 1.84
N ILE A 175 -11.44 1.50 2.80
CA ILE A 175 -11.72 0.07 2.57
C ILE A 175 -13.05 -0.05 1.82
N ASN A 176 -13.08 -0.82 0.73
CA ASN A 176 -14.28 -1.07 -0.08
C ASN A 176 -15.16 -2.15 0.54
#